data_b9875951d8759c512202e24af5a12f50
#
_entry.id   b9875951d8759c512202e24af5a12f50
#
_cell.length_a   1.000
_cell.length_b   1.000
_cell.length_c   1.000
_cell.angle_alpha   90.00
_cell.angle_beta   90.00
_cell.angle_gamma   90.00
#
_symmetry.space_group_name_H-M   'P 1'
#
loop_
_entity.id
_entity.type
_entity.pdbx_description
1 polymer ?
#
loop_
_entity_poly.entity_id
_entity_poly.type
_entity_poly.pdbx_seq_one_letter_code
_entity_poly.pdbx_strand_id
1 'polypeptide(L)'
;VFMKQFDKYMINILSTLGQLGIYSMGEKFAYTSFAFMTALDQVYVPHIYKEMFKDKEGGGKSIGKYLTPFFYCSLFFCFIVAVFAEEIITLLTPPAYHGAINIVMILSMAYALMFFGKQSQLLYAGKTKLLAALMILSVLMNMGLNFMLINRFGAIGAAVSALAVGLIFTPIYMVFCQKHYRIEWEQTKIFILLGFFFSSVCGLLFARPQLS
;
A
#
# COMPACT_ATOMS: atom_id res chain seq x y z
N VAL A 1 6.49 -3.73 -10.43
CA VAL A 1 7.91 -3.34 -10.62
C VAL A 1 8.01 -1.98 -11.33
N PHE A 2 7.32 -1.75 -12.45
CA PHE A 2 7.45 -0.52 -13.24
C PHE A 2 7.07 0.76 -12.48
N MET A 3 5.95 0.77 -11.74
CA MET A 3 5.52 1.95 -10.95
C MET A 3 6.56 2.39 -9.92
N LYS A 4 7.19 1.46 -9.21
CA LYS A 4 8.19 1.80 -8.17
C LYS A 4 9.45 2.45 -8.73
N GLN A 5 9.88 2.02 -9.91
CA GLN A 5 11.03 2.65 -10.57
C GLN A 5 10.66 4.03 -11.12
N PHE A 6 9.41 4.22 -11.49
CA PHE A 6 8.92 5.45 -12.05
C PHE A 6 8.95 6.62 -11.04
N ASP A 7 8.56 6.37 -9.78
CA ASP A 7 8.65 7.37 -8.71
C ASP A 7 10.08 7.88 -8.54
N LYS A 8 11.06 6.98 -8.51
CA LYS A 8 12.49 7.35 -8.43
C LYS A 8 12.97 8.14 -9.64
N TYR A 9 12.51 7.76 -10.82
CA TYR A 9 12.83 8.48 -12.05
C TYR A 9 12.26 9.90 -12.03
N MET A 10 11.03 10.06 -11.58
CA MET A 10 10.39 11.38 -11.42
C MET A 10 11.13 12.24 -10.38
N ILE A 11 11.53 11.67 -9.23
CA ILE A 11 12.29 12.40 -8.21
C ILE A 11 13.63 12.84 -8.77
N ASN A 12 14.32 11.99 -9.56
CA ASN A 12 15.61 12.33 -10.16
C ASN A 12 15.50 13.50 -11.14
N ILE A 13 14.38 13.63 -11.87
CA ILE A 13 14.16 14.70 -12.84
C ILE A 13 13.67 15.99 -12.18
N LEU A 14 12.75 15.87 -11.21
CA LEU A 14 12.01 17.00 -10.65
C LEU A 14 12.59 17.51 -9.32
N SER A 15 13.57 16.82 -8.74
CA SER A 15 14.14 17.15 -7.44
C SER A 15 15.67 16.96 -7.43
N THR A 16 16.25 16.68 -6.27
CA THR A 16 17.72 16.51 -6.11
C THR A 16 18.11 15.06 -5.88
N LEU A 17 19.39 14.73 -6.17
CA LEU A 17 19.93 13.39 -5.86
C LEU A 17 19.86 13.06 -4.36
N GLY A 18 19.95 14.05 -3.48
CA GLY A 18 19.77 13.87 -2.04
C GLY A 18 18.35 13.39 -1.71
N GLN A 19 17.33 14.02 -2.30
CA GLN A 19 15.93 13.61 -2.14
C GLN A 19 15.68 12.20 -2.70
N LEU A 20 16.30 11.85 -3.82
CA LEU A 20 16.24 10.50 -4.38
C LEU A 20 16.85 9.47 -3.40
N GLY A 21 17.98 9.82 -2.77
CA GLY A 21 18.63 8.98 -1.75
C GLY A 21 17.71 8.75 -0.54
N ILE A 22 17.13 9.83 -0.01
CA ILE A 22 16.18 9.78 1.12
C ILE A 22 14.95 8.92 0.78
N TYR A 23 14.34 9.13 -0.41
CA TYR A 23 13.21 8.32 -0.87
C TYR A 23 13.56 6.84 -1.01
N SER A 24 14.70 6.56 -1.65
CA SER A 24 15.13 5.18 -1.89
C SER A 24 15.41 4.43 -0.59
N MET A 25 15.94 5.12 0.41
CA MET A 25 16.15 4.55 1.74
C MET A 25 14.81 4.28 2.45
N GLY A 26 13.90 5.26 2.46
CA GLY A 26 12.57 5.10 3.05
C GLY A 26 11.75 4.00 2.38
N GLU A 27 11.76 3.96 1.05
CA GLU A 27 11.10 2.88 0.30
C GLU A 27 11.67 1.50 0.65
N LYS A 28 12.99 1.37 0.79
CA LYS A 28 13.64 0.09 1.11
C LYS A 28 13.13 -0.49 2.42
N PHE A 29 13.00 0.32 3.46
CA PHE A 29 12.45 -0.13 4.75
C PHE A 29 10.93 -0.35 4.69
N ALA A 30 10.17 0.55 4.10
CA ALA A 30 8.74 0.35 3.93
C ALA A 30 8.40 -0.88 3.07
N TYR A 31 9.28 -1.23 2.11
CA TYR A 31 9.11 -2.40 1.25
C TYR A 31 9.08 -3.73 2.02
N THR A 32 9.63 -3.79 3.24
CA THR A 32 9.53 -4.98 4.09
C THR A 32 8.07 -5.33 4.39
N SER A 33 7.21 -4.32 4.56
CA SER A 33 5.76 -4.51 4.72
C SER A 33 5.13 -5.15 3.47
N PHE A 34 5.52 -4.70 2.28
CA PHE A 34 5.06 -5.29 1.02
C PHE A 34 5.58 -6.71 0.83
N ALA A 35 6.85 -6.97 1.16
CA ALA A 35 7.45 -8.30 1.08
C ALA A 35 6.74 -9.29 2.02
N PHE A 36 6.47 -8.88 3.25
CA PHE A 36 5.71 -9.69 4.21
C PHE A 36 4.31 -10.02 3.68
N MET A 37 3.59 -9.03 3.18
CA MET A 37 2.27 -9.24 2.59
C MET A 37 2.32 -10.18 1.39
N THR A 38 3.34 -10.06 0.53
CA THR A 38 3.52 -10.95 -0.63
C THR A 38 3.82 -12.39 -0.21
N ALA A 39 4.55 -12.59 0.89
CA ALA A 39 4.77 -13.92 1.45
C ALA A 39 3.45 -14.55 1.95
N LEU A 40 2.60 -13.78 2.61
CA LEU A 40 1.26 -14.23 3.01
C LEU A 40 0.38 -14.58 1.79
N ASP A 41 0.52 -13.83 0.67
CA ASP A 41 -0.21 -14.12 -0.56
C ASP A 41 0.06 -15.52 -1.11
N GLN A 42 1.30 -15.95 -1.06
CA GLN A 42 1.68 -17.30 -1.53
C GLN A 42 0.96 -18.40 -0.76
N VAL A 43 0.57 -18.12 0.48
CA VAL A 43 -0.17 -19.07 1.32
C VAL A 43 -1.67 -19.06 0.99
N TYR A 44 -2.30 -17.87 0.94
CA TYR A 44 -3.75 -17.83 0.87
C TYR A 44 -4.33 -17.75 -0.55
N VAL A 45 -3.61 -17.22 -1.53
CA VAL A 45 -4.12 -17.08 -2.91
C VAL A 45 -4.49 -18.42 -3.54
N PRO A 46 -3.66 -19.49 -3.44
CA PRO A 46 -4.05 -20.80 -3.97
C PRO A 46 -5.33 -21.35 -3.31
N HIS A 47 -5.49 -21.12 -2.01
CA HIS A 47 -6.68 -21.55 -1.28
C HIS A 47 -7.94 -20.80 -1.75
N ILE A 48 -7.84 -19.48 -1.96
CA ILE A 48 -8.94 -18.67 -2.49
C ILE A 48 -9.40 -19.19 -3.84
N TYR A 49 -8.48 -19.42 -4.77
CA TYR A 49 -8.83 -19.95 -6.09
C TYR A 49 -9.50 -21.32 -5.98
N LYS A 50 -8.98 -22.20 -5.14
CA LYS A 50 -9.59 -23.52 -4.93
C LYS A 50 -11.04 -23.42 -4.44
N GLU A 51 -11.31 -22.54 -3.49
CA GLU A 51 -12.67 -22.31 -2.99
C GLU A 51 -13.58 -21.65 -4.04
N MET A 52 -13.08 -20.65 -4.79
CA MET A 52 -13.83 -20.02 -5.88
C MET A 52 -14.24 -21.00 -6.99
N PHE A 53 -13.37 -21.99 -7.31
CA PHE A 53 -13.69 -23.01 -8.30
C PHE A 53 -14.64 -24.10 -7.77
N LYS A 54 -14.62 -24.34 -6.45
CA LYS A 54 -15.45 -25.36 -5.80
C LYS A 54 -16.90 -24.91 -5.64
N ASP A 55 -17.08 -23.66 -5.24
CA ASP A 55 -18.39 -23.10 -4.95
C ASP A 55 -18.53 -21.71 -5.63
N LYS A 56 -19.20 -21.74 -6.77
CA LYS A 56 -19.38 -20.55 -7.60
C LYS A 56 -20.31 -19.50 -6.98
N GLU A 57 -21.20 -19.89 -6.05
CA GLU A 57 -22.25 -19.02 -5.52
C GLU A 57 -22.17 -18.82 -3.98
N GLY A 58 -21.56 -19.72 -3.22
CA GLY A 58 -21.59 -19.71 -1.75
C GLY A 58 -20.24 -19.54 -1.03
N GLY A 59 -19.11 -19.70 -1.76
CA GLY A 59 -17.76 -19.68 -1.16
C GLY A 59 -17.29 -18.34 -0.59
N GLY A 60 -17.97 -17.25 -0.90
CA GLY A 60 -17.59 -15.90 -0.50
C GLY A 60 -17.51 -15.66 1.01
N LYS A 61 -18.36 -16.30 1.78
CA LYS A 61 -18.36 -16.20 3.25
C LYS A 61 -17.20 -16.97 3.89
N SER A 62 -16.93 -18.17 3.37
CA SER A 62 -15.77 -18.98 3.80
C SER A 62 -14.47 -18.26 3.50
N ILE A 63 -14.33 -17.72 2.30
CA ILE A 63 -13.15 -16.94 1.86
C ILE A 63 -12.95 -15.70 2.74
N GLY A 64 -14.00 -14.92 3.02
CA GLY A 64 -13.90 -13.74 3.87
C GLY A 64 -13.41 -14.05 5.28
N LYS A 65 -13.97 -15.08 5.90
CA LYS A 65 -13.53 -15.57 7.21
C LYS A 65 -12.07 -16.03 7.22
N TYR A 66 -11.65 -16.73 6.16
CA TYR A 66 -10.28 -17.22 6.01
C TYR A 66 -9.27 -16.08 5.80
N LEU A 67 -9.63 -15.05 5.04
CA LEU A 67 -8.75 -13.92 4.73
C LEU A 67 -8.59 -12.91 5.88
N THR A 68 -9.57 -12.79 6.76
CA THR A 68 -9.57 -11.81 7.85
C THR A 68 -8.32 -11.89 8.75
N PRO A 69 -7.85 -13.07 9.21
CA PRO A 69 -6.61 -13.18 9.99
C PRO A 69 -5.37 -12.69 9.23
N PHE A 70 -5.28 -12.99 7.94
CA PHE A 70 -4.14 -12.53 7.11
C PHE A 70 -4.14 -11.01 6.96
N PHE A 71 -5.32 -10.39 6.85
CA PHE A 71 -5.45 -8.95 6.88
C PHE A 71 -4.94 -8.36 8.20
N TYR A 72 -5.35 -8.93 9.33
CA TYR A 72 -4.88 -8.45 10.64
C TYR A 72 -3.38 -8.58 10.80
N CYS A 73 -2.78 -9.69 10.39
CA CYS A 73 -1.33 -9.87 10.39
C CYS A 73 -0.62 -8.85 9.50
N SER A 74 -1.13 -8.62 8.29
CA SER A 74 -0.57 -7.64 7.35
C SER A 74 -0.64 -6.21 7.89
N LEU A 75 -1.80 -5.82 8.43
CA LEU A 75 -2.00 -4.49 9.00
C LEU A 75 -1.13 -4.26 10.23
N PHE A 76 -1.04 -5.26 11.12
CA PHE A 76 -0.21 -5.20 12.30
C PHE A 76 1.28 -5.06 11.96
N PHE A 77 1.76 -5.78 10.94
CA PHE A 77 3.13 -5.64 10.46
C PHE A 77 3.39 -4.25 9.88
N CYS A 78 2.50 -3.72 9.04
CA CYS A 78 2.59 -2.35 8.55
C CYS A 78 2.59 -1.32 9.69
N PHE A 79 1.80 -1.56 10.74
CA PHE A 79 1.74 -0.71 11.93
C PHE A 79 3.07 -0.72 12.69
N ILE A 80 3.66 -1.88 12.93
CA ILE A 80 5.00 -1.99 13.54
C ILE A 80 6.03 -1.21 12.74
N VAL A 81 6.12 -1.43 11.44
CA VAL A 81 7.09 -0.74 10.57
C VAL A 81 6.88 0.78 10.60
N ALA A 82 5.63 1.25 10.64
CA ALA A 82 5.32 2.67 10.69
C ALA A 82 5.65 3.29 12.05
N VAL A 83 5.32 2.63 13.17
CA VAL A 83 5.56 3.15 14.53
C VAL A 83 7.04 3.18 14.85
N PHE A 84 7.77 2.12 14.50
CA PHE A 84 9.22 2.01 14.73
C PHE A 84 10.07 2.60 13.60
N ALA A 85 9.48 3.37 12.69
CA ALA A 85 10.20 3.96 11.55
C ALA A 85 11.37 4.84 12.00
N GLU A 86 11.23 5.57 13.13
CA GLU A 86 12.29 6.41 13.68
C GLU A 86 13.46 5.59 14.21
N GLU A 87 13.17 4.63 15.05
CA GLU A 87 14.19 3.76 15.65
C GLU A 87 14.92 2.97 14.56
N ILE A 88 14.19 2.46 13.58
CA ILE A 88 14.76 1.72 12.45
C ILE A 88 15.70 2.62 11.65
N ILE A 89 15.27 3.82 11.28
CA ILE A 89 16.07 4.73 10.45
C ILE A 89 17.25 5.28 11.26
N THR A 90 17.05 5.74 12.49
CA THR A 90 18.11 6.34 13.30
C THR A 90 19.19 5.34 13.70
N LEU A 91 18.80 4.08 13.92
CA LEU A 91 19.74 3.02 14.29
C LEU A 91 20.53 2.48 13.09
N LEU A 92 19.88 2.38 11.93
CA LEU A 92 20.43 1.67 10.77
C LEU A 92 20.98 2.58 9.67
N THR A 93 20.79 3.92 9.79
CA THR A 93 21.24 4.84 8.75
C THR A 93 21.92 6.08 9.31
N PRO A 94 22.87 6.69 8.56
CA PRO A 94 23.46 7.98 8.93
C PRO A 94 22.41 9.10 9.03
N PRO A 95 22.71 10.18 9.82
CA PRO A 95 21.79 11.32 10.01
C PRO A 95 21.27 11.97 8.73
N ALA A 96 22.06 11.93 7.65
CA ALA A 96 21.67 12.45 6.33
C ALA A 96 20.40 11.80 5.74
N TYR A 97 20.01 10.61 6.25
CA TYR A 97 18.82 9.89 5.80
C TYR A 97 17.64 9.97 6.77
N HIS A 98 17.73 10.72 7.85
CA HIS A 98 16.64 10.83 8.83
C HIS A 98 15.33 11.37 8.21
N GLY A 99 15.40 12.15 7.12
CA GLY A 99 14.22 12.53 6.34
C GLY A 99 13.43 11.35 5.75
N ALA A 100 14.00 10.14 5.70
CA ALA A 100 13.34 8.94 5.24
C ALA A 100 12.27 8.42 6.23
N ILE A 101 12.30 8.84 7.51
CA ILE A 101 11.34 8.40 8.55
C ILE A 101 9.90 8.65 8.09
N ASN A 102 9.59 9.86 7.68
CA ASN A 102 8.24 10.21 7.22
C ASN A 102 7.83 9.41 5.97
N ILE A 103 8.80 9.12 5.09
CA ILE A 103 8.57 8.31 3.89
C ILE A 103 8.21 6.88 4.27
N VAL A 104 8.93 6.26 5.22
CA VAL A 104 8.60 4.91 5.74
C VAL A 104 7.19 4.86 6.28
N MET A 105 6.80 5.84 7.10
CA MET A 105 5.47 5.91 7.70
C MET A 105 4.38 6.03 6.63
N ILE A 106 4.52 6.96 5.68
CA ILE A 106 3.53 7.19 4.61
C ILE A 106 3.44 5.99 3.67
N LEU A 107 4.56 5.41 3.25
CA LEU A 107 4.55 4.24 2.38
C LEU A 107 4.01 2.99 3.08
N SER A 108 4.22 2.82 4.40
CA SER A 108 3.61 1.73 5.15
C SER A 108 2.08 1.85 5.17
N MET A 109 1.53 3.07 5.26
CA MET A 109 0.09 3.31 5.09
C MET A 109 -0.39 2.91 3.68
N ALA A 110 0.36 3.28 2.63
CA ALA A 110 0.03 2.91 1.26
C ALA A 110 0.06 1.37 1.06
N TYR A 111 1.05 0.69 1.62
CA TYR A 111 1.13 -0.77 1.54
C TYR A 111 0.03 -1.49 2.31
N ALA A 112 -0.42 -0.96 3.45
CA ALA A 112 -1.56 -1.53 4.16
C ALA A 112 -2.84 -1.56 3.30
N LEU A 113 -3.07 -0.55 2.46
CA LEU A 113 -4.19 -0.52 1.52
C LEU A 113 -4.08 -1.56 0.41
N MET A 114 -2.87 -1.95 0.01
CA MET A 114 -2.65 -2.90 -1.09
C MET A 114 -3.21 -4.29 -0.80
N PHE A 115 -3.47 -4.65 0.46
CA PHE A 115 -4.13 -5.92 0.80
C PHE A 115 -5.49 -6.06 0.11
N PHE A 116 -6.29 -4.97 0.06
CA PHE A 116 -7.60 -4.95 -0.61
C PHE A 116 -7.51 -4.69 -2.11
N GLY A 117 -6.38 -4.21 -2.59
CA GLY A 117 -6.12 -4.00 -4.02
C GLY A 117 -5.84 -5.30 -4.78
N LYS A 118 -6.00 -6.47 -4.17
CA LYS A 118 -5.74 -7.75 -4.80
C LYS A 118 -6.93 -8.20 -5.62
N GLN A 119 -6.63 -8.50 -6.87
CA GLN A 119 -7.61 -8.60 -7.94
C GLN A 119 -7.90 -10.06 -8.32
N SER A 120 -7.72 -11.00 -7.37
CA SER A 120 -7.98 -12.44 -7.58
C SER A 120 -9.38 -12.71 -8.13
N GLN A 121 -10.37 -11.92 -7.69
CA GLN A 121 -11.75 -12.00 -8.16
C GLN A 121 -11.90 -11.61 -9.63
N LEU A 122 -11.23 -10.53 -10.08
CA LEU A 122 -11.25 -10.09 -11.48
C LEU A 122 -10.48 -11.07 -12.38
N LEU A 123 -9.38 -11.62 -11.90
CA LEU A 123 -8.61 -12.65 -12.61
C LEU A 123 -9.43 -13.93 -12.74
N TYR A 124 -10.09 -14.38 -11.68
CA TYR A 124 -11.01 -15.52 -11.70
C TYR A 124 -12.16 -15.32 -12.69
N ALA A 125 -12.74 -14.12 -12.76
CA ALA A 125 -13.81 -13.77 -13.67
C ALA A 125 -13.33 -13.53 -15.12
N GLY A 126 -12.03 -13.67 -15.42
CA GLY A 126 -11.47 -13.43 -16.75
C GLY A 126 -11.50 -11.97 -17.21
N LYS A 127 -11.70 -11.01 -16.29
CA LYS A 127 -11.83 -9.58 -16.61
C LYS A 127 -10.48 -8.87 -16.70
N THR A 128 -9.52 -9.47 -17.39
CA THR A 128 -8.15 -8.96 -17.52
C THR A 128 -8.05 -7.60 -18.19
N LYS A 129 -8.93 -7.32 -19.18
CA LYS A 129 -9.01 -6.00 -19.84
C LYS A 129 -9.40 -4.89 -18.86
N LEU A 130 -10.39 -5.13 -18.01
CA LEU A 130 -10.82 -4.19 -16.98
C LEU A 130 -9.69 -3.95 -15.95
N LEU A 131 -9.03 -5.03 -15.55
CA LEU A 131 -7.90 -4.97 -14.64
C LEU A 131 -6.77 -4.12 -15.22
N ALA A 132 -6.38 -4.36 -16.49
CA ALA A 132 -5.36 -3.58 -17.18
C ALA A 132 -5.74 -2.09 -17.29
N ALA A 133 -7.00 -1.78 -17.63
CA ALA A 133 -7.49 -0.41 -17.71
C ALA A 133 -7.38 0.32 -16.35
N LEU A 134 -7.81 -0.32 -15.26
CA LEU A 134 -7.70 0.25 -13.91
C LEU A 134 -6.24 0.45 -13.48
N MET A 135 -5.35 -0.49 -13.83
CA MET A 135 -3.91 -0.36 -13.58
C MET A 135 -3.31 0.82 -14.34
N ILE A 136 -3.61 0.95 -15.63
CA ILE A 136 -3.12 2.07 -16.44
C ILE A 136 -3.61 3.40 -15.86
N LEU A 137 -4.90 3.49 -15.50
CA LEU A 137 -5.48 4.69 -14.93
C LEU A 137 -4.82 5.07 -13.59
N SER A 138 -4.52 4.09 -12.73
CA SER A 138 -3.82 4.32 -11.47
C SER A 138 -2.39 4.82 -11.70
N VAL A 139 -1.69 4.30 -12.71
CA VAL A 139 -0.35 4.78 -13.10
C VAL A 139 -0.40 6.22 -13.61
N LEU A 140 -1.33 6.54 -14.50
CA LEU A 140 -1.48 7.89 -15.04
C LEU A 140 -1.80 8.90 -13.94
N MET A 141 -2.67 8.54 -13.01
CA MET A 141 -2.97 9.37 -11.85
C MET A 141 -1.75 9.56 -10.93
N ASN A 142 -0.99 8.49 -10.66
CA ASN A 142 0.24 8.58 -9.89
C ASN A 142 1.26 9.51 -10.56
N MET A 143 1.43 9.43 -11.89
CA MET A 143 2.30 10.33 -12.66
C MET A 143 1.89 11.79 -12.49
N GLY A 144 0.60 12.10 -12.63
CA GLY A 144 0.07 13.45 -12.47
C GLY A 144 0.27 14.01 -11.07
N LEU A 145 -0.01 13.19 -10.04
CA LEU A 145 0.22 13.58 -8.64
C LEU A 145 1.69 13.74 -8.32
N ASN A 146 2.54 12.85 -8.81
CA ASN A 146 3.99 12.96 -8.65
C ASN A 146 4.52 14.27 -9.24
N PHE A 147 4.11 14.63 -10.44
CA PHE A 147 4.51 15.89 -11.06
C PHE A 147 4.14 17.11 -10.20
N MET A 148 2.94 17.10 -9.60
CA MET A 148 2.49 18.22 -8.75
C MET A 148 3.17 18.23 -7.38
N LEU A 149 3.28 17.06 -6.73
CA LEU A 149 3.69 16.97 -5.33
C LEU A 149 5.20 16.90 -5.16
N ILE A 150 5.95 16.27 -6.09
CA ILE A 150 7.41 16.23 -6.03
C ILE A 150 8.00 17.63 -6.20
N ASN A 151 7.45 18.46 -7.08
CA ASN A 151 7.89 19.84 -7.27
C ASN A 151 7.75 20.69 -6.01
N ARG A 152 6.79 20.37 -5.12
CA ARG A 152 6.54 21.14 -3.89
C ARG A 152 7.17 20.52 -2.65
N PHE A 153 7.17 19.21 -2.54
CA PHE A 153 7.51 18.48 -1.31
C PHE A 153 8.67 17.48 -1.50
N GLY A 154 9.31 17.45 -2.68
CA GLY A 154 10.41 16.53 -2.96
C GLY A 154 10.03 15.06 -2.77
N ALA A 155 10.89 14.30 -2.07
CA ALA A 155 10.72 12.88 -1.82
C ALA A 155 9.43 12.53 -1.07
N ILE A 156 9.00 13.37 -0.11
CA ILE A 156 7.75 13.18 0.63
C ILE A 156 6.56 13.28 -0.33
N GLY A 157 6.63 14.17 -1.34
CA GLY A 157 5.61 14.30 -2.37
C GLY A 157 5.33 12.99 -3.11
N ALA A 158 6.35 12.23 -3.45
CA ALA A 158 6.20 10.92 -4.09
C ALA A 158 5.52 9.89 -3.16
N ALA A 159 5.88 9.87 -1.87
CA ALA A 159 5.24 8.98 -0.90
C ALA A 159 3.75 9.32 -0.71
N VAL A 160 3.43 10.62 -0.63
CA VAL A 160 2.04 11.10 -0.53
C VAL A 160 1.25 10.77 -1.79
N SER A 161 1.85 10.89 -2.99
CA SER A 161 1.22 10.47 -4.26
C SER A 161 0.84 9.01 -4.25
N ALA A 162 1.77 8.14 -3.82
CA ALA A 162 1.51 6.70 -3.72
C ALA A 162 0.36 6.38 -2.75
N LEU A 163 0.33 7.06 -1.60
CA LEU A 163 -0.75 6.92 -0.61
C LEU A 163 -2.09 7.41 -1.17
N ALA A 164 -2.12 8.57 -1.82
CA ALA A 164 -3.33 9.15 -2.40
C ALA A 164 -3.93 8.24 -3.50
N VAL A 165 -3.08 7.69 -4.37
CA VAL A 165 -3.51 6.70 -5.37
C VAL A 165 -4.05 5.44 -4.69
N GLY A 166 -3.40 4.95 -3.64
CA GLY A 166 -3.88 3.82 -2.85
C GLY A 166 -5.26 4.06 -2.25
N LEU A 167 -5.47 5.23 -1.64
CA LEU A 167 -6.76 5.61 -1.04
C LEU A 167 -7.90 5.70 -2.05
N ILE A 168 -7.62 6.15 -3.28
CA ILE A 168 -8.63 6.29 -4.34
C ILE A 168 -8.87 4.95 -5.04
N PHE A 169 -7.81 4.26 -5.45
CA PHE A 169 -7.96 3.06 -6.27
C PHE A 169 -8.31 1.79 -5.49
N THR A 170 -7.92 1.68 -4.21
CA THR A 170 -8.31 0.51 -3.40
C THR A 170 -9.83 0.32 -3.29
N PRO A 171 -10.64 1.35 -2.95
CA PRO A 171 -12.09 1.23 -2.98
C PRO A 171 -12.64 0.92 -4.38
N ILE A 172 -12.08 1.53 -5.42
CA ILE A 172 -12.48 1.28 -6.81
C ILE A 172 -12.26 -0.21 -7.16
N TYR A 173 -11.07 -0.73 -6.91
CA TYR A 173 -10.78 -2.16 -7.09
C TYR A 173 -11.74 -3.04 -6.29
N MET A 174 -11.99 -2.69 -5.03
CA MET A 174 -12.88 -3.45 -4.15
C MET A 174 -14.31 -3.50 -4.73
N VAL A 175 -14.85 -2.39 -5.20
CA VAL A 175 -16.19 -2.33 -5.81
C VAL A 175 -16.26 -3.22 -7.05
N PHE A 176 -15.29 -3.13 -7.96
CA PHE A 176 -15.26 -3.97 -9.15
C PHE A 176 -15.06 -5.45 -8.83
N CYS A 177 -14.20 -5.78 -7.88
CA CYS A 177 -14.00 -7.15 -7.43
C CYS A 177 -15.28 -7.74 -6.85
N GLN A 178 -15.93 -7.03 -5.94
CA GLN A 178 -17.18 -7.46 -5.30
C GLN A 178 -18.34 -7.61 -6.28
N LYS A 179 -18.34 -6.86 -7.38
CA LYS A 179 -19.36 -6.98 -8.44
C LYS A 179 -19.23 -8.28 -9.24
N HIS A 180 -18.02 -8.85 -9.35
CA HIS A 180 -17.78 -10.06 -10.15
C HIS A 180 -17.74 -11.34 -9.29
N TYR A 181 -17.30 -11.24 -8.04
CA TYR A 181 -17.37 -12.33 -7.07
C TYR A 181 -17.46 -11.73 -5.67
N ARG A 182 -18.56 -11.96 -4.97
CA ARG A 182 -18.83 -11.35 -3.68
C ARG A 182 -18.11 -12.13 -2.57
N ILE A 183 -17.18 -11.47 -1.88
CA ILE A 183 -16.54 -11.96 -0.66
C ILE A 183 -17.17 -11.23 0.53
N GLU A 184 -17.68 -11.96 1.50
CA GLU A 184 -18.27 -11.38 2.71
C GLU A 184 -17.17 -11.08 3.74
N TRP A 185 -16.68 -9.83 3.67
CA TRP A 185 -15.71 -9.30 4.63
C TRP A 185 -16.40 -8.85 5.94
N GLU A 186 -15.70 -8.93 7.05
CA GLU A 186 -16.09 -8.26 8.30
C GLU A 186 -15.82 -6.75 8.20
N GLN A 187 -16.56 -6.07 7.32
CA GLN A 187 -16.28 -4.68 6.89
C GLN A 187 -16.13 -3.73 8.07
N THR A 188 -17.02 -3.79 9.06
CA THR A 188 -16.99 -2.90 10.23
C THR A 188 -15.66 -3.00 10.99
N LYS A 189 -15.18 -4.21 11.26
CA LYS A 189 -13.91 -4.41 11.98
C LYS A 189 -12.72 -3.91 11.15
N ILE A 190 -12.74 -4.18 9.85
CA ILE A 190 -11.71 -3.76 8.91
C ILE A 190 -11.60 -2.23 8.87
N PHE A 191 -12.73 -1.51 8.73
CA PHE A 191 -12.73 -0.05 8.69
C PHE A 191 -12.30 0.57 10.02
N ILE A 192 -12.71 0.00 11.16
CA ILE A 192 -12.27 0.48 12.48
C ILE A 192 -10.75 0.32 12.63
N LEU A 193 -10.19 -0.83 12.28
CA LEU A 193 -8.76 -1.07 12.40
C LEU A 193 -7.93 -0.22 11.44
N LEU A 194 -8.38 -0.05 10.18
CA LEU A 194 -7.74 0.87 9.25
C LEU A 194 -7.81 2.31 9.78
N GLY A 195 -8.97 2.76 10.24
CA GLY A 195 -9.13 4.10 10.82
C GLY A 195 -8.22 4.32 12.02
N PHE A 196 -8.11 3.35 12.93
CA PHE A 196 -7.17 3.40 14.05
C PHE A 196 -5.71 3.47 13.58
N PHE A 197 -5.33 2.63 12.62
CA PHE A 197 -3.99 2.62 12.04
C PHE A 197 -3.64 3.97 11.42
N PHE A 198 -4.51 4.50 10.55
CA PHE A 198 -4.28 5.78 9.87
C PHE A 198 -4.23 6.94 10.86
N SER A 199 -5.15 6.99 11.84
CA SER A 199 -5.16 8.06 12.85
C SER A 199 -3.92 8.03 13.73
N SER A 200 -3.45 6.84 14.13
CA SER A 200 -2.23 6.68 14.93
C SER A 200 -0.99 7.12 14.16
N VAL A 201 -0.83 6.70 12.90
CA VAL A 201 0.34 7.09 12.09
C VAL A 201 0.30 8.58 11.74
N CYS A 202 -0.87 9.13 11.39
CA CYS A 202 -1.03 10.58 11.21
C CYS A 202 -0.71 11.35 12.49
N GLY A 203 -1.19 10.88 13.65
CA GLY A 203 -0.85 11.47 14.95
C GLY A 203 0.65 11.52 15.20
N LEU A 204 1.37 10.45 14.91
CA LEU A 204 2.83 10.41 15.00
C LEU A 204 3.51 11.36 14.02
N LEU A 205 3.03 11.46 12.77
CA LEU A 205 3.56 12.38 11.77
C LEU A 205 3.42 13.86 12.21
N PHE A 206 2.29 14.21 12.86
CA PHE A 206 2.06 15.57 13.34
C PHE A 206 2.72 15.87 14.68
N ALA A 207 2.87 14.88 15.57
CA ALA A 207 3.49 15.06 16.88
C ALA A 207 5.01 15.22 16.80
N ARG A 208 5.64 14.80 15.72
CA ARG A 208 7.08 14.96 15.51
C ARG A 208 7.35 16.39 15.08
N PRO A 209 8.14 17.16 15.87
CA PRO A 209 8.66 18.42 15.38
C PRO A 209 9.45 18.08 14.10
N GLN A 210 9.17 18.80 13.04
CA GLN A 210 9.90 18.65 11.78
C GLN A 210 11.38 18.85 12.12
N LEU A 211 12.13 17.75 12.08
CA LEU A 211 13.57 17.79 12.07
C LEU A 211 13.99 18.39 10.74
N SER A 212 14.00 19.72 10.71
CA SER A 212 14.55 20.55 9.63
C SER A 212 16.07 20.39 9.56
#